data_c29af49bc61e2c8a8f6edb4afba26477
#
_entry.id   c29af49bc61e2c8a8f6edb4afba26477
#
_cell.length_a   1.000
_cell.length_b   1.000
_cell.length_c   1.000
_cell.angle_alpha   90.00
_cell.angle_beta   90.00
_cell.angle_gamma   90.00
#
_symmetry.space_group_name_H-M   'P 1'
#
loop_
_entity.id
_entity.type
_entity.pdbx_description
1 polymer ?
#
loop_
_entity_poly.entity_id
_entity_poly.type
_entity_poly.pdbx_seq_one_letter_code
_entity_poly.pdbx_strand_id
1 'polypeptide(L)'
;LALERVGIVEKAYVRASNLSGGQQQRVGIARALAQEPSVMLADEPVAALDPVTSRQVMGDLQRINRDLGITTLVNLHYLDLAREFGRRLVGLREGEVVFDGDIDDVTDETFREVYGRAITDDDLKTAEG
;
A
#
# COMPACT_ATOMS: atom_id res chain seq x y z
N LEU A 1 17.54 1.85 -12.63
CA LEU A 1 16.50 2.86 -12.78
C LEU A 1 15.21 2.45 -12.04
N ALA A 2 14.22 1.86 -12.73
CA ALA A 2 12.96 1.50 -12.06
C ALA A 2 13.17 0.43 -10.97
N LEU A 3 13.99 -0.60 -11.22
CA LEU A 3 14.31 -1.63 -10.22
C LEU A 3 15.13 -1.07 -9.06
N GLU A 4 15.96 -0.08 -9.28
CA GLU A 4 16.71 0.62 -8.23
C GLU A 4 15.77 1.35 -7.26
N ARG A 5 14.69 1.95 -7.77
CA ARG A 5 13.69 2.66 -6.96
C ARG A 5 12.99 1.77 -5.95
N VAL A 6 12.90 0.47 -6.24
CA VAL A 6 12.28 -0.52 -5.34
C VAL A 6 13.32 -1.49 -4.73
N GLY A 7 14.62 -1.21 -4.89
CA GLY A 7 15.70 -1.90 -4.18
C GLY A 7 15.93 -3.34 -4.59
N ILE A 8 15.59 -3.74 -5.82
CA ILE A 8 15.78 -5.11 -6.32
C ILE A 8 16.52 -5.19 -7.66
N VAL A 9 17.41 -4.23 -7.91
CA VAL A 9 18.20 -4.20 -9.16
C VAL A 9 19.00 -5.50 -9.40
N GLU A 10 19.45 -6.16 -8.35
CA GLU A 10 20.16 -7.45 -8.41
C GLU A 10 19.30 -8.60 -8.96
N LYS A 11 17.98 -8.41 -9.04
CA LYS A 11 17.03 -9.39 -9.58
C LYS A 11 16.67 -9.11 -11.04
N ALA A 12 17.35 -8.17 -11.72
CA ALA A 12 17.02 -7.75 -13.08
C ALA A 12 16.94 -8.89 -14.09
N TYR A 13 17.77 -9.93 -13.93
CA TYR A 13 17.84 -11.08 -14.83
C TYR A 13 17.23 -12.37 -14.26
N VAL A 14 16.55 -12.28 -13.12
CA VAL A 14 15.85 -13.42 -12.51
C VAL A 14 14.43 -13.49 -13.07
N ARG A 15 13.94 -14.71 -13.36
CA ARG A 15 12.54 -14.88 -13.77
C ARG A 15 11.60 -14.45 -12.64
N ALA A 16 10.54 -13.75 -12.98
CA ALA A 16 9.55 -13.28 -11.99
C ALA A 16 8.95 -14.43 -11.16
N SER A 17 8.75 -15.61 -11.77
CA SER A 17 8.25 -16.81 -11.08
C SER A 17 9.20 -17.35 -9.99
N ASN A 18 10.49 -16.98 -10.02
CA ASN A 18 11.49 -17.39 -9.04
C ASN A 18 11.71 -16.34 -7.93
N LEU A 19 10.92 -15.28 -7.90
CA LEU A 19 10.97 -14.23 -6.91
C LEU A 19 10.00 -14.51 -5.76
N SER A 20 10.31 -13.98 -4.56
CA SER A 20 9.35 -13.97 -3.45
C SER A 20 8.13 -13.11 -3.79
N GLY A 21 7.04 -13.26 -3.03
CA GLY A 21 5.83 -12.44 -3.21
C GLY A 21 6.11 -10.94 -3.15
N GLY A 22 6.91 -10.49 -2.17
CA GLY A 22 7.31 -9.10 -2.04
C GLY A 22 8.19 -8.61 -3.19
N GLN A 23 9.11 -9.45 -3.68
CA GLN A 23 9.94 -9.13 -4.84
C GLN A 23 9.10 -9.05 -6.12
N GLN A 24 8.15 -9.96 -6.31
CA GLN A 24 7.20 -9.89 -7.43
C GLN A 24 6.37 -8.60 -7.39
N GLN A 25 5.91 -8.21 -6.22
CA GLN A 25 5.17 -6.96 -6.04
C GLN A 25 6.04 -5.74 -6.40
N ARG A 26 7.30 -5.74 -6.00
CA ARG A 26 8.25 -4.67 -6.36
C ARG A 26 8.54 -4.62 -7.85
N VAL A 27 8.60 -5.76 -8.53
CA VAL A 27 8.70 -5.81 -10.00
C VAL A 27 7.47 -5.17 -10.64
N GLY A 28 6.27 -5.44 -10.12
CA GLY A 28 5.03 -4.80 -10.56
C GLY A 28 5.07 -3.27 -10.43
N ILE A 29 5.56 -2.78 -9.31
CA ILE A 29 5.76 -1.33 -9.07
C ILE A 29 6.78 -0.76 -10.06
N ALA A 30 7.91 -1.44 -10.27
CA ALA A 30 8.93 -1.02 -11.23
C ALA A 30 8.40 -0.96 -12.66
N ARG A 31 7.55 -1.91 -13.06
CA ARG A 31 6.89 -1.90 -14.37
C ARG A 31 5.99 -0.67 -14.54
N ALA A 32 5.23 -0.33 -13.51
CA ALA A 32 4.39 0.86 -13.52
C ALA A 32 5.24 2.14 -13.64
N LEU A 33 6.33 2.22 -12.86
CA LEU A 33 7.27 3.35 -12.91
C LEU A 33 7.93 3.53 -14.27
N ALA A 34 8.22 2.43 -14.97
CA ALA A 34 8.87 2.49 -16.29
C ALA A 34 8.01 3.20 -17.34
N GLN A 35 6.71 3.34 -17.11
CA GLN A 35 5.78 4.08 -17.94
C GLN A 35 5.74 5.59 -17.64
N GLU A 36 6.50 6.04 -16.66
CA GLU A 36 6.55 7.44 -16.20
C GLU A 36 5.16 8.01 -15.89
N PRO A 37 4.39 7.37 -14.98
CA PRO A 37 3.01 7.77 -14.73
C PRO A 37 2.93 9.07 -13.91
N SER A 38 1.83 9.80 -14.07
CA SER A 38 1.47 10.91 -13.18
C SER A 38 0.69 10.43 -11.96
N VAL A 39 -0.02 9.31 -12.11
CA VAL A 39 -0.82 8.68 -11.05
C VAL A 39 -0.53 7.18 -11.05
N MET A 40 -0.30 6.64 -9.87
CA MET A 40 -0.14 5.20 -9.65
C MET A 40 -1.31 4.65 -8.87
N LEU A 41 -1.87 3.54 -9.34
CA LEU A 41 -2.94 2.82 -8.67
C LEU A 41 -2.39 1.50 -8.14
N ALA A 42 -2.52 1.27 -6.84
CA ALA A 42 -2.09 0.04 -6.18
C ALA A 42 -3.30 -0.61 -5.50
N ASP A 43 -3.79 -1.69 -6.09
CA ASP A 43 -4.94 -2.43 -5.59
C ASP A 43 -4.46 -3.58 -4.70
N GLU A 44 -4.71 -3.45 -3.40
CA GLU A 44 -4.33 -4.42 -2.37
C GLU A 44 -2.87 -4.88 -2.48
N PRO A 45 -1.89 -3.97 -2.49
CA PRO A 45 -0.51 -4.31 -2.83
C PRO A 45 0.18 -5.21 -1.82
N VAL A 46 -0.45 -5.48 -0.67
CA VAL A 46 0.13 -6.26 0.44
C VAL A 46 -0.70 -7.48 0.82
N ALA A 47 -1.72 -7.84 0.03
CA ALA A 47 -2.72 -8.83 0.40
C ALA A 47 -2.16 -10.20 0.81
N ALA A 48 -1.15 -10.72 0.15
CA ALA A 48 -0.57 -12.03 0.42
C ALA A 48 0.82 -11.97 1.07
N LEU A 49 1.19 -10.83 1.66
CA LEU A 49 2.51 -10.60 2.22
C LEU A 49 2.49 -10.63 3.75
N ASP A 50 3.62 -11.04 4.34
CA ASP A 50 3.85 -10.94 5.78
C ASP A 50 3.93 -9.46 6.23
N PRO A 51 3.79 -9.17 7.53
CA PRO A 51 3.78 -7.80 8.03
C PRO A 51 5.04 -6.99 7.71
N VAL A 52 6.21 -7.60 7.79
CA VAL A 52 7.50 -6.92 7.50
C VAL A 52 7.59 -6.56 6.02
N THR A 53 7.33 -7.51 5.13
CA THR A 53 7.37 -7.30 3.68
C THR A 53 6.28 -6.30 3.24
N SER A 54 5.11 -6.36 3.87
CA SER A 54 4.03 -5.39 3.62
C SER A 54 4.49 -3.96 3.87
N ARG A 55 5.18 -3.72 4.99
CA ARG A 55 5.71 -2.39 5.31
C ARG A 55 6.80 -1.94 4.35
N GLN A 56 7.63 -2.85 3.86
CA GLN A 56 8.62 -2.55 2.83
C GLN A 56 7.96 -2.08 1.53
N VAL A 57 6.94 -2.80 1.07
CA VAL A 57 6.18 -2.43 -0.15
C VAL A 57 5.47 -1.08 0.02
N MET A 58 4.81 -0.88 1.15
CA MET A 58 4.16 0.40 1.45
C MET A 58 5.17 1.55 1.54
N GLY A 59 6.33 1.30 2.13
CA GLY A 59 7.43 2.27 2.17
C GLY A 59 7.95 2.64 0.78
N ASP A 60 8.04 1.68 -0.13
CA ASP A 60 8.41 1.93 -1.52
C ASP A 60 7.39 2.85 -2.21
N LEU A 61 6.10 2.58 -2.05
CA LEU A 61 5.02 3.41 -2.60
C LEU A 61 5.04 4.84 -2.01
N GLN A 62 5.28 4.96 -0.71
CA GLN A 62 5.38 6.26 -0.04
C GLN A 62 6.57 7.07 -0.57
N ARG A 63 7.74 6.44 -0.75
CA ARG A 63 8.93 7.10 -1.32
C ARG A 63 8.70 7.55 -2.76
N ILE A 64 8.03 6.74 -3.58
CA ILE A 64 7.67 7.10 -4.95
C ILE A 64 6.78 8.35 -4.96
N ASN A 65 5.79 8.41 -4.11
CA ASN A 65 4.94 9.59 -3.97
C ASN A 65 5.75 10.81 -3.54
N ARG A 66 6.55 10.68 -2.49
CA ARG A 66 7.30 11.79 -1.91
C ARG A 66 8.44 12.28 -2.81
N ASP A 67 9.24 11.34 -3.35
CA ASP A 67 10.48 11.69 -4.03
C ASP A 67 10.27 11.97 -5.53
N LEU A 68 9.28 11.34 -6.15
CA LEU A 68 8.97 11.50 -7.57
C LEU A 68 7.73 12.37 -7.84
N GLY A 69 7.00 12.76 -6.80
CA GLY A 69 5.78 13.56 -6.95
C GLY A 69 4.63 12.83 -7.64
N ILE A 70 4.66 11.50 -7.70
CA ILE A 70 3.62 10.69 -8.32
C ILE A 70 2.47 10.52 -7.33
N THR A 71 1.28 10.99 -7.68
CA THR A 71 0.08 10.74 -6.88
C THR A 71 -0.19 9.23 -6.82
N THR A 72 -0.28 8.69 -5.62
CA THR A 72 -0.43 7.24 -5.41
C THR A 72 -1.72 6.97 -4.65
N LEU A 73 -2.63 6.25 -5.31
CA LEU A 73 -3.88 5.78 -4.72
C LEU A 73 -3.74 4.31 -4.37
N VAL A 74 -3.90 3.98 -3.09
CA VAL A 74 -3.71 2.62 -2.58
C VAL A 74 -5.01 2.13 -1.96
N ASN A 75 -5.52 1.00 -2.44
CA ASN A 75 -6.63 0.31 -1.83
C ASN A 75 -6.10 -0.69 -0.80
N LEU A 76 -6.53 -0.57 0.45
CA LEU A 76 -6.08 -1.38 1.57
C LEU A 76 -7.24 -1.87 2.43
N HIS A 77 -7.06 -3.05 3.05
CA HIS A 77 -7.92 -3.57 4.10
C HIS A 77 -7.32 -3.43 5.50
N TYR A 78 -6.04 -3.11 5.61
CA TYR A 78 -5.31 -3.06 6.87
C TYR A 78 -5.21 -1.64 7.39
N LEU A 79 -5.88 -1.38 8.51
CA LEU A 79 -6.05 -0.04 9.09
C LEU A 79 -4.75 0.55 9.64
N ASP A 80 -3.91 -0.30 10.22
CA ASP A 80 -2.61 0.09 10.73
C ASP A 80 -1.68 0.58 9.62
N LEU A 81 -1.68 -0.09 8.47
CA LEU A 81 -0.92 0.36 7.30
C LEU A 81 -1.47 1.66 6.71
N ALA A 82 -2.80 1.82 6.69
CA ALA A 82 -3.41 3.06 6.24
C ALA A 82 -3.00 4.24 7.13
N ARG A 83 -2.98 4.06 8.45
CA ARG A 83 -2.51 5.07 9.40
C ARG A 83 -1.02 5.39 9.27
N GLU A 84 -0.19 4.35 9.11
CA GLU A 84 1.26 4.51 9.07
C GLU A 84 1.75 5.19 7.79
N PHE A 85 1.15 4.87 6.65
CA PHE A 85 1.64 5.31 5.33
C PHE A 85 0.74 6.32 4.61
N GLY A 86 -0.53 6.41 4.98
CA GLY A 86 -1.47 7.32 4.33
C GLY A 86 -1.27 8.78 4.71
N ARG A 87 -1.69 9.68 3.83
CA ARG A 87 -1.80 11.12 4.09
C ARG A 87 -3.26 11.56 4.08
N ARG A 88 -4.03 11.07 3.13
CA ARG A 88 -5.47 11.27 3.00
C ARG A 88 -6.15 9.91 3.01
N LEU A 89 -7.21 9.77 3.76
CA LEU A 89 -8.03 8.58 3.80
C LEU A 89 -9.38 8.86 3.13
N VAL A 90 -9.79 7.94 2.25
CA VAL A 90 -11.14 7.90 1.72
C VAL A 90 -11.77 6.57 2.16
N GLY A 91 -12.79 6.63 2.99
CA GLY A 91 -13.52 5.47 3.46
C GLY A 91 -14.78 5.24 2.62
N LEU A 92 -14.89 4.02 2.08
CA LEU A 92 -16.04 3.60 1.26
C LEU A 92 -16.84 2.54 2.01
N ARG A 93 -18.15 2.68 1.98
CA ARG A 93 -19.09 1.69 2.51
C ARG A 93 -20.31 1.61 1.61
N GLU A 94 -20.63 0.40 1.15
CA GLU A 94 -21.81 0.16 0.30
C GLU A 94 -21.88 1.08 -0.92
N GLY A 95 -20.72 1.40 -1.53
CA GLY A 95 -20.64 2.25 -2.72
C GLY A 95 -20.67 3.75 -2.45
N GLU A 96 -20.71 4.15 -1.19
CA GLU A 96 -20.74 5.57 -0.80
C GLU A 96 -19.48 5.98 -0.06
N VAL A 97 -19.05 7.22 -0.22
CA VAL A 97 -17.98 7.82 0.58
C VAL A 97 -18.55 8.21 1.94
N VAL A 98 -18.08 7.54 3.00
CA VAL A 98 -18.49 7.81 4.39
C VAL A 98 -17.47 8.63 5.15
N PHE A 99 -16.24 8.71 4.66
CA PHE A 99 -15.18 9.55 5.21
C PHE A 99 -14.24 10.00 4.09
N ASP A 100 -13.84 11.26 4.14
CA ASP A 100 -12.79 11.82 3.27
C ASP A 100 -12.07 12.91 4.04
N GLY A 101 -10.81 12.69 4.38
CA GLY A 101 -10.06 13.64 5.17
C GLY A 101 -8.59 13.26 5.37
N ASP A 102 -7.90 14.11 6.12
CA ASP A 102 -6.51 13.91 6.51
C ASP A 102 -6.38 12.69 7.43
N ILE A 103 -5.29 11.96 7.30
CA ILE A 103 -5.02 10.79 8.13
C ILE A 103 -4.91 11.15 9.61
N ASP A 104 -4.48 12.35 9.94
CA ASP A 104 -4.36 12.82 11.33
C ASP A 104 -5.73 13.01 12.01
N ASP A 105 -6.80 13.15 11.23
CA ASP A 105 -8.17 13.25 11.74
C ASP A 105 -8.88 11.90 11.87
N VAL A 106 -8.22 10.81 11.47
CA VAL A 106 -8.78 9.46 11.50
C VAL A 106 -8.69 8.89 12.92
N THR A 107 -9.84 8.46 13.44
CA THR A 107 -9.98 7.81 14.74
C THR A 107 -10.47 6.38 14.59
N ASP A 108 -10.52 5.63 15.69
CA ASP A 108 -11.13 4.29 15.68
C ASP A 108 -12.61 4.34 15.31
N GLU A 109 -13.30 5.42 15.68
CA GLU A 109 -14.70 5.63 15.28
C GLU A 109 -14.85 5.80 13.77
N THR A 110 -13.91 6.50 13.13
CA THR A 110 -13.88 6.62 11.67
C THR A 110 -13.86 5.24 11.01
N PHE A 111 -13.01 4.34 11.49
CA PHE A 111 -12.94 2.98 10.95
C PHE A 111 -14.20 2.17 11.22
N ARG A 112 -14.82 2.32 12.41
CA ARG A 112 -16.11 1.68 12.69
C ARG A 112 -17.20 2.13 11.75
N GLU A 113 -17.24 3.39 11.39
CA GLU A 113 -18.18 3.91 10.39
C GLU A 113 -17.94 3.30 9.01
N VAL A 114 -16.68 3.21 8.58
CA VAL A 114 -16.30 2.61 7.28
C VAL A 114 -16.70 1.14 7.23
N TYR A 115 -16.38 0.36 8.27
CA TYR A 115 -16.68 -1.08 8.31
C TYR A 115 -18.10 -1.41 8.74
N GLY A 116 -18.78 -0.50 9.41
CA GLY A 116 -20.11 -0.75 9.97
C GLY A 116 -20.14 -1.74 11.12
N ARG A 117 -19.00 -2.01 11.73
CA ARG A 117 -18.79 -2.94 12.83
C ARG A 117 -17.55 -2.55 13.64
N ALA A 118 -17.37 -3.20 14.79
CA ALA A 118 -16.15 -3.06 15.58
C ALA A 118 -14.93 -3.60 14.81
N ILE A 119 -13.78 -2.97 15.05
CA ILE A 119 -12.49 -3.39 14.49
C ILE A 119 -12.04 -4.68 15.17
N THR A 120 -11.47 -5.60 14.41
CA THR A 120 -10.91 -6.86 14.87
C THR A 120 -9.43 -6.97 14.49
N ASP A 121 -8.74 -7.98 15.03
CA ASP A 121 -7.34 -8.22 14.73
C ASP A 121 -7.10 -8.51 13.24
N ASP A 122 -8.10 -9.08 12.54
CA ASP A 122 -8.03 -9.34 11.11
C ASP A 122 -7.97 -8.05 10.26
N ASP A 123 -8.37 -6.93 10.83
CA ASP A 123 -8.32 -5.62 10.17
C ASP A 123 -6.93 -4.96 10.29
N LEU A 124 -6.00 -5.63 10.96
CA LEU A 124 -4.65 -5.13 11.21
C LEU A 124 -3.60 -6.04 10.58
N LYS A 125 -2.52 -5.44 10.10
CA LYS A 125 -1.35 -6.15 9.59
C LYS A 125 -0.24 -6.13 10.65
N THR A 126 -0.56 -6.62 11.84
CA THR A 126 0.37 -6.61 12.97
C THR A 126 1.49 -7.64 12.81
N ALA A 127 2.64 -7.34 13.44
CA ALA A 127 3.83 -8.19 13.39
C ALA A 127 3.80 -9.34 14.40
N GLU A 128 2.66 -9.63 14.99
CA GLU A 128 2.57 -10.76 15.93
C GLU A 128 2.45 -12.07 15.15
N GLY A 129 3.53 -12.77 15.19
CA GLY A 129 3.63 -14.16 14.78
C GLY A 129 3.46 -15.04 15.97
#